data_e0505b2cd8255f5264e894285b36e1fd
#
_entry.id   e0505b2cd8255f5264e894285b36e1fd
#
_cell.length_a   1.000
_cell.length_b   1.000
_cell.length_c   1.000
_cell.angle_alpha   90.00
_cell.angle_beta   90.00
_cell.angle_gamma   90.00
#
_symmetry.space_group_name_H-M   'P 1'
#
loop_
_entity.id
_entity.type
_entity.pdbx_description
1 polymer ?
#
loop_
_entity_poly.entity_id
_entity_poly.type
_entity_poly.pdbx_seq_one_letter_code
_entity_poly.pdbx_strand_id
1 'polypeptide(L)'
;MRHRLQAVKEGMLIVLLTMVSLSLYAYAREDVKEEQVKAAFVFNFAKFVEWPERVLDSSQSINLCIAGQDKVEAALRLLEGKDAQNRTLRIVDVTNVFDRVKEQNCHILFIAQSERKRQLNWLNV
;
A
#
# COMPACT_ATOMS: atom_id res chain seq x y z
N MET A 1 -15.89 -59.88 -8.69
CA MET A 1 -15.04 -59.28 -7.65
C MET A 1 -14.15 -58.15 -8.20
N ARG A 2 -13.49 -58.25 -9.34
CA ARG A 2 -12.60 -57.21 -9.89
C ARG A 2 -13.28 -55.88 -10.18
N HIS A 3 -14.51 -55.85 -10.71
CA HIS A 3 -15.22 -54.61 -11.01
C HIS A 3 -15.59 -53.77 -9.76
N ARG A 4 -15.86 -54.37 -8.64
CA ARG A 4 -16.16 -53.65 -7.38
C ARG A 4 -14.91 -52.99 -6.78
N LEU A 5 -13.76 -53.63 -6.88
CA LEU A 5 -12.49 -53.07 -6.43
C LEU A 5 -12.01 -51.87 -7.29
N GLN A 6 -12.29 -51.90 -8.61
CA GLN A 6 -11.98 -50.77 -9.49
C GLN A 6 -12.88 -49.57 -9.20
N ALA A 7 -14.18 -49.76 -9.01
CA ALA A 7 -15.10 -48.66 -8.67
C ALA A 7 -14.75 -47.99 -7.31
N VAL A 8 -14.28 -48.75 -6.33
CA VAL A 8 -13.84 -48.23 -5.05
C VAL A 8 -12.54 -47.40 -5.18
N LYS A 9 -11.59 -47.84 -6.02
CA LYS A 9 -10.35 -47.10 -6.29
C LYS A 9 -10.60 -45.78 -7.02
N GLU A 10 -11.49 -45.79 -8.01
CA GLU A 10 -11.85 -44.57 -8.75
C GLU A 10 -12.62 -43.58 -7.87
N GLY A 11 -13.55 -44.05 -7.04
CA GLY A 11 -14.24 -43.20 -6.07
C GLY A 11 -13.28 -42.57 -5.03
N MET A 12 -12.31 -43.32 -4.55
CA MET A 12 -11.31 -42.81 -3.61
C MET A 12 -10.38 -41.79 -4.24
N LEU A 13 -10.02 -41.96 -5.52
CA LEU A 13 -9.20 -41.01 -6.27
C LEU A 13 -9.92 -39.66 -6.47
N ILE A 14 -11.22 -39.71 -6.82
CA ILE A 14 -12.05 -38.51 -6.99
C ILE A 14 -12.18 -37.75 -5.65
N VAL A 15 -12.40 -38.43 -4.54
CA VAL A 15 -12.48 -37.81 -3.21
C VAL A 15 -11.15 -37.17 -2.82
N LEU A 16 -10.02 -37.81 -3.11
CA LEU A 16 -8.69 -37.25 -2.87
C LEU A 16 -8.43 -35.99 -3.72
N LEU A 17 -8.79 -35.99 -4.99
CA LEU A 17 -8.66 -34.85 -5.90
C LEU A 17 -9.54 -33.67 -5.47
N THR A 18 -10.77 -33.92 -5.00
CA THR A 18 -11.64 -32.86 -4.49
C THR A 18 -11.14 -32.27 -3.16
N MET A 19 -10.59 -33.08 -2.28
CA MET A 19 -9.96 -32.60 -1.03
C MET A 19 -8.73 -31.71 -1.29
N VAL A 20 -7.90 -32.08 -2.27
CA VAL A 20 -6.72 -31.29 -2.64
C VAL A 20 -7.14 -29.97 -3.30
N SER A 21 -8.16 -29.96 -4.14
CA SER A 21 -8.65 -28.71 -4.74
C SER A 21 -9.28 -27.75 -3.72
N LEU A 22 -10.01 -28.27 -2.71
CA LEU A 22 -10.52 -27.41 -1.61
C LEU A 22 -9.40 -26.80 -0.76
N SER A 23 -8.31 -27.54 -0.55
CA SER A 23 -7.16 -27.02 0.24
C SER A 23 -6.44 -25.88 -0.50
N LEU A 24 -6.36 -25.93 -1.84
CA LEU A 24 -5.76 -24.87 -2.66
C LEU A 24 -6.61 -23.59 -2.66
N TYR A 25 -7.93 -23.68 -2.59
CA TYR A 25 -8.81 -22.51 -2.47
C TYR A 25 -8.69 -21.81 -1.12
N ALA A 26 -8.42 -22.52 -0.04
CA ALA A 26 -8.25 -21.95 1.29
C ALA A 26 -6.92 -21.18 1.45
N TYR A 27 -5.88 -21.52 0.68
CA TYR A 27 -4.57 -20.89 0.75
C TYR A 27 -4.50 -19.54 0.00
N ALA A 28 -5.45 -19.23 -0.87
CA ALA A 28 -5.43 -18.05 -1.73
C ALA A 28 -6.09 -16.81 -1.09
N ARG A 29 -6.52 -16.84 0.17
CA ARG A 29 -6.95 -15.65 0.89
C ARG A 29 -5.73 -14.96 1.49
N GLU A 30 -5.09 -14.15 0.70
CA GLU A 30 -4.16 -13.14 1.22
C GLU A 30 -4.99 -12.14 2.04
N ASP A 31 -4.79 -12.15 3.34
CA ASP A 31 -5.48 -11.24 4.25
C ASP A 31 -4.90 -9.83 4.02
N VAL A 32 -5.65 -9.01 3.27
CA VAL A 32 -5.21 -7.65 2.93
C VAL A 32 -5.18 -6.84 4.21
N LYS A 33 -3.99 -6.47 4.64
CA LYS A 33 -3.77 -5.75 5.88
C LYS A 33 -4.28 -4.31 5.79
N GLU A 34 -4.86 -3.81 6.87
CA GLU A 34 -5.44 -2.47 6.96
C GLU A 34 -4.45 -1.37 6.52
N GLU A 35 -3.19 -1.48 6.92
CA GLU A 35 -2.14 -0.53 6.55
C GLU A 35 -1.86 -0.50 5.04
N GLN A 36 -1.99 -1.63 4.35
CA GLN A 36 -1.84 -1.70 2.90
C GLN A 36 -3.01 -1.01 2.18
N VAL A 37 -4.23 -1.19 2.69
CA VAL A 37 -5.41 -0.49 2.15
C VAL A 37 -5.26 1.02 2.33
N LYS A 38 -4.85 1.48 3.50
CA LYS A 38 -4.61 2.91 3.77
C LYS A 38 -3.51 3.48 2.85
N ALA A 39 -2.41 2.76 2.67
CA ALA A 39 -1.35 3.17 1.75
C ALA A 39 -1.84 3.23 0.29
N ALA A 40 -2.69 2.30 -0.14
CA ALA A 40 -3.30 2.32 -1.47
C ALA A 40 -4.22 3.55 -1.65
N PHE A 41 -4.97 3.97 -0.63
CA PHE A 41 -5.75 5.21 -0.68
C PHE A 41 -4.85 6.44 -0.86
N VAL A 42 -3.76 6.56 -0.12
CA VAL A 42 -2.80 7.66 -0.27
C VAL A 42 -2.20 7.68 -1.68
N PHE A 43 -1.85 6.51 -2.21
CA PHE A 43 -1.36 6.40 -3.59
C PHE A 43 -2.41 6.83 -4.62
N ASN A 44 -3.67 6.48 -4.40
CA ASN A 44 -4.76 6.91 -5.27
C ASN A 44 -4.95 8.44 -5.23
N PHE A 45 -4.74 9.11 -4.09
CA PHE A 45 -4.70 10.57 -4.06
C PHE A 45 -3.61 11.12 -4.99
N ALA A 46 -2.41 10.57 -4.95
CA ALA A 46 -1.34 10.99 -5.86
C ALA A 46 -1.73 10.83 -7.34
N LYS A 47 -2.53 9.80 -7.66
CA LYS A 47 -2.95 9.48 -9.04
C LYS A 47 -4.12 10.31 -9.56
N PHE A 48 -5.05 10.70 -8.70
CA PHE A 48 -6.35 11.24 -9.11
C PHE A 48 -6.61 12.68 -8.65
N VAL A 49 -5.80 13.25 -7.75
CA VAL A 49 -5.90 14.66 -7.39
C VAL A 49 -5.49 15.52 -8.57
N GLU A 50 -6.30 16.51 -8.91
CA GLU A 50 -5.95 17.54 -9.87
C GLU A 50 -5.04 18.57 -9.19
N TRP A 51 -3.77 18.55 -9.56
CA TRP A 51 -2.78 19.47 -9.02
C TRP A 51 -2.83 20.80 -9.79
N PRO A 52 -2.77 21.95 -9.09
CA PRO A 52 -2.60 23.22 -9.80
C PRO A 52 -1.32 23.19 -10.65
N GLU A 53 -1.38 23.68 -11.88
CA GLU A 53 -0.26 23.65 -12.84
C GLU A 53 1.05 24.13 -12.21
N ARG A 54 1.03 25.26 -11.50
CA ARG A 54 2.19 25.84 -10.82
C ARG A 54 2.84 24.96 -9.75
N VAL A 55 2.15 23.89 -9.29
CA VAL A 55 2.65 23.01 -8.22
C VAL A 55 3.51 21.89 -8.79
N LEU A 56 3.19 21.42 -9.99
CA LEU A 56 3.87 20.30 -10.64
C LEU A 56 4.64 20.66 -11.91
N ASP A 57 4.57 21.90 -12.39
CA ASP A 57 5.05 22.31 -13.70
C ASP A 57 6.50 21.95 -14.01
N SER A 58 7.39 22.02 -13.03
CA SER A 58 8.81 21.70 -13.19
C SER A 58 9.22 20.39 -12.52
N SER A 59 8.31 19.73 -11.81
CA SER A 59 8.63 18.55 -11.01
C SER A 59 8.47 17.27 -11.83
N GLN A 60 9.55 16.48 -11.91
CA GLN A 60 9.52 15.11 -12.44
C GLN A 60 8.94 14.11 -11.40
N SER A 61 8.60 14.56 -10.20
CA SER A 61 8.15 13.74 -9.11
C SER A 61 7.00 14.34 -8.33
N ILE A 62 6.18 13.47 -7.74
CA ILE A 62 5.22 13.80 -6.69
C ILE A 62 5.85 13.39 -5.36
N ASN A 63 6.13 14.36 -4.50
CA ASN A 63 6.76 14.11 -3.21
C ASN A 63 5.69 13.81 -2.15
N LEU A 64 5.71 12.60 -1.61
CA LEU A 64 4.97 12.19 -0.44
C LEU A 64 5.89 12.32 0.78
N CYS A 65 5.68 13.35 1.56
CA CYS A 65 6.40 13.57 2.80
C CYS A 65 5.77 12.78 3.93
N ILE A 66 6.60 12.15 4.75
CA ILE A 66 6.16 11.34 5.89
C ILE A 66 6.75 11.93 7.16
N ALA A 67 5.89 12.28 8.10
CA ALA A 67 6.24 12.69 9.44
C ALA A 67 5.91 11.59 10.45
N GLY A 68 6.92 11.07 11.13
CA GLY A 68 6.78 10.04 12.16
C GLY A 68 6.77 8.61 11.63
N GLN A 69 6.36 7.68 12.47
CA GLN A 69 6.41 6.23 12.22
C GLN A 69 5.13 5.54 12.68
N ASP A 70 4.65 4.63 11.84
CA ASP A 70 3.61 3.65 12.14
C ASP A 70 3.57 2.53 11.08
N LYS A 71 2.59 1.63 11.16
CA LYS A 71 2.45 0.55 10.18
C LYS A 71 2.06 1.05 8.78
N VAL A 72 1.29 2.14 8.70
CA VAL A 72 0.88 2.75 7.43
C VAL A 72 2.08 3.42 6.77
N GLU A 73 2.91 4.14 7.53
CA GLU A 73 4.17 4.70 7.05
C GLU A 73 5.06 3.63 6.42
N ALA A 74 5.24 2.49 7.08
CA ALA A 74 6.02 1.37 6.54
C ALA A 74 5.44 0.85 5.21
N ALA A 75 4.12 0.80 5.06
CA ALA A 75 3.46 0.43 3.81
C ALA A 75 3.62 1.50 2.72
N LEU A 76 3.59 2.80 3.09
CA LEU A 76 3.80 3.92 2.16
C LEU A 76 5.21 3.93 1.56
N ARG A 77 6.23 3.56 2.33
CA ARG A 77 7.61 3.46 1.83
C ARG A 77 7.76 2.48 0.67
N LEU A 78 6.90 1.46 0.59
CA LEU A 78 6.90 0.50 -0.52
C LEU A 78 6.36 1.10 -1.84
N LEU A 79 5.85 2.32 -1.81
CA LEU A 79 5.36 3.04 -2.98
C LEU A 79 6.44 3.89 -3.66
N GLU A 80 7.64 3.98 -3.09
CA GLU A 80 8.78 4.69 -3.68
C GLU A 80 9.01 4.23 -5.13
N GLY A 81 9.16 5.17 -6.03
CA GLY A 81 9.42 4.91 -7.44
C GLY A 81 8.21 4.51 -8.29
N LYS A 82 7.00 4.41 -7.72
CA LYS A 82 5.79 4.11 -8.49
C LYS A 82 5.34 5.32 -9.32
N ASP A 83 4.76 5.04 -10.49
CA ASP A 83 4.23 6.08 -11.38
C ASP A 83 2.85 6.58 -10.92
N ALA A 84 2.72 7.89 -10.86
CA ALA A 84 1.47 8.61 -10.67
C ALA A 84 1.45 9.84 -11.60
N GLN A 85 0.48 9.92 -12.51
CA GLN A 85 0.31 11.02 -13.47
C GLN A 85 1.57 11.32 -14.32
N ASN A 86 2.23 10.27 -14.84
CA ASN A 86 3.50 10.35 -15.59
C ASN A 86 4.66 10.98 -14.79
N ARG A 87 4.60 10.91 -13.46
CA ARG A 87 5.63 11.38 -12.53
C ARG A 87 5.96 10.27 -11.55
N THR A 88 7.19 10.26 -11.07
CA THR A 88 7.64 9.29 -10.08
C THR A 88 7.23 9.71 -8.68
N LEU A 89 6.58 8.83 -7.91
CA LEU A 89 6.31 9.06 -6.49
C LEU A 89 7.62 8.95 -5.71
N ARG A 90 7.96 9.97 -4.95
CA ARG A 90 9.14 10.01 -4.07
C ARG A 90 8.70 10.09 -2.61
N ILE A 91 9.30 9.27 -1.78
CA ILE A 91 9.06 9.29 -0.33
C ILE A 91 10.12 10.15 0.34
N VAL A 92 9.70 11.17 1.05
CA VAL A 92 10.58 12.11 1.76
C VAL A 92 10.29 12.04 3.25
N ASP A 93 11.27 11.64 4.05
CA ASP A 93 11.14 11.64 5.51
C ASP A 93 11.37 13.06 6.04
N VAL A 94 10.35 13.61 6.67
CA VAL A 94 10.39 14.98 7.24
C VAL A 94 10.31 15.00 8.78
N THR A 95 10.37 13.86 9.43
CA THR A 95 10.22 13.72 10.89
C THR A 95 11.16 14.63 11.67
N ASN A 96 12.41 14.77 11.21
CA ASN A 96 13.45 15.55 11.89
C ASN A 96 13.72 16.93 11.24
N VAL A 97 12.91 17.32 10.25
CA VAL A 97 13.08 18.60 9.53
C VAL A 97 11.83 19.46 9.55
N PHE A 98 11.10 19.41 10.66
CA PHE A 98 9.82 20.11 10.85
C PHE A 98 9.86 21.58 10.41
N ASP A 99 10.87 22.34 10.84
CA ASP A 99 11.01 23.77 10.54
C ASP A 99 11.30 24.06 9.05
N ARG A 100 11.71 23.05 8.32
CA ARG A 100 12.10 23.16 6.90
C ARG A 100 11.23 22.31 5.97
N VAL A 101 10.08 21.83 6.45
CA VAL A 101 9.21 20.95 5.64
C VAL A 101 8.75 21.62 4.33
N LYS A 102 8.54 22.94 4.36
CA LYS A 102 8.20 23.72 3.16
C LYS A 102 9.27 23.66 2.07
N GLU A 103 10.54 23.56 2.46
CA GLU A 103 11.68 23.47 1.55
C GLU A 103 11.76 22.10 0.84
N GLN A 104 11.07 21.09 1.38
CA GLN A 104 11.07 19.75 0.84
C GLN A 104 10.11 19.56 -0.35
N ASN A 105 9.40 20.63 -0.77
CA ASN A 105 8.41 20.58 -1.86
C ASN A 105 7.41 19.42 -1.68
N CYS A 106 6.85 19.29 -0.50
CA CYS A 106 5.86 18.27 -0.19
C CYS A 106 4.56 18.53 -0.96
N HIS A 107 4.13 17.56 -1.75
CA HIS A 107 2.83 17.60 -2.43
C HIS A 107 1.75 16.93 -1.57
N ILE A 108 2.12 15.86 -0.88
CA ILE A 108 1.28 15.15 0.09
C ILE A 108 2.07 15.06 1.39
N LEU A 109 1.43 15.37 2.52
CA LEU A 109 2.01 15.17 3.85
C LEU A 109 1.21 14.09 4.59
N PHE A 110 1.86 12.99 4.90
CA PHE A 110 1.34 11.94 5.78
C PHE A 110 1.89 12.14 7.19
N ILE A 111 1.00 12.26 8.17
CA ILE A 111 1.35 12.41 9.58
C ILE A 111 1.04 11.09 10.28
N ALA A 112 2.10 10.36 10.64
CA ALA A 112 2.00 9.05 11.28
C ALA A 112 1.48 9.15 12.73
N GLN A 113 1.01 8.03 13.27
CA GLN A 113 0.42 7.97 14.60
C GLN A 113 1.37 8.43 15.72
N SER A 114 2.68 8.21 15.56
CA SER A 114 3.69 8.70 16.52
C SER A 114 3.68 10.22 16.68
N GLU A 115 3.24 10.96 15.65
CA GLU A 115 3.17 12.43 15.63
C GLU A 115 1.82 12.99 16.11
N ARG A 116 0.90 12.16 16.57
CA ARG A 116 -0.47 12.58 16.95
C ARG A 116 -0.51 13.76 17.91
N LYS A 117 0.40 13.81 18.87
CA LYS A 117 0.48 14.92 19.85
C LYS A 117 0.94 16.24 19.23
N ARG A 118 1.68 16.17 18.11
CA ARG A 118 2.23 17.33 17.37
C ARG A 118 1.47 17.62 16.07
N GLN A 119 0.35 16.94 15.83
CA GLN A 119 -0.40 17.02 14.57
C GLN A 119 -0.76 18.45 14.17
N LEU A 120 -1.22 19.28 15.15
CA LEU A 120 -1.56 20.67 14.88
C LEU A 120 -0.36 21.49 14.42
N ASN A 121 0.85 21.19 14.93
CA ASN A 121 2.06 21.87 14.49
C ASN A 121 2.35 21.54 13.01
N TRP A 122 2.20 20.29 12.60
CA TRP A 122 2.37 19.85 11.21
C TRP A 122 1.39 20.50 10.23
N LEU A 123 0.20 20.87 10.69
CA LEU A 123 -0.82 21.51 9.84
C LEU A 123 -0.58 23.02 9.67
N ASN A 124 0.26 23.62 10.49
CA ASN A 124 0.57 25.07 10.49
C ASN A 124 1.90 25.40 9.78
N VAL A 125 2.49 24.44 9.10
CA VAL A 125 3.79 24.61 8.40
C VAL A 125 3.65 25.32 7.06
#